data_c0b049187817030ab72092e5d5520d18
#
_entry.id   c0b049187817030ab72092e5d5520d18
#
_cell.length_a   1.000
_cell.length_b   1.000
_cell.length_c   1.000
_cell.angle_alpha   90.00
_cell.angle_beta   90.00
_cell.angle_gamma   90.00
#
_symmetry.space_group_name_H-M   'P 1'
#
loop_
_entity.id
_entity.type
_entity.pdbx_description
1 polymer ?
#
loop_
_entity_poly.entity_id
_entity_poly.type
_entity_poly.pdbx_seq_one_letter_code
_entity_poly.pdbx_strand_id
1 'polypeptide(L)'
;MVDPALKDALRLLRSVKSQKPSDGDFVEFADWRERIAGALDALACVLNFEEDRDRARAEAAATREQAADVRRRGEIGVSER
;
A
#
# COMPACT_ATOMS: atom_id res chain seq x y z
N MET A 1 -24.41 8.74 -9.13
CA MET A 1 -24.46 7.75 -8.04
C MET A 1 -23.13 6.99 -7.97
N VAL A 2 -22.52 6.94 -6.80
CA VAL A 2 -21.22 6.27 -6.63
C VAL A 2 -21.44 4.76 -6.49
N ASP A 3 -20.65 3.98 -7.23
CA ASP A 3 -20.65 2.52 -7.14
C ASP A 3 -20.32 2.10 -5.70
N PRO A 4 -21.13 1.24 -5.06
CA PRO A 4 -20.82 0.75 -3.70
C PRO A 4 -19.45 0.08 -3.59
N ALA A 5 -19.02 -0.65 -4.63
CA ALA A 5 -17.72 -1.30 -4.64
C ALA A 5 -16.58 -0.27 -4.62
N LEU A 6 -16.73 0.82 -5.38
CA LEU A 6 -15.75 1.91 -5.37
C LEU A 6 -15.69 2.59 -4.00
N LYS A 7 -16.85 2.86 -3.42
CA LYS A 7 -16.95 3.47 -2.10
C LYS A 7 -16.27 2.61 -1.04
N ASP A 8 -16.50 1.30 -1.09
CA ASP A 8 -15.90 0.35 -0.14
C ASP A 8 -14.38 0.29 -0.32
N ALA A 9 -13.90 0.27 -1.57
CA ALA A 9 -12.47 0.23 -1.87
C ALA A 9 -11.77 1.51 -1.36
N LEU A 10 -12.38 2.66 -1.55
CA LEU A 10 -11.83 3.94 -1.04
C LEU A 10 -11.82 3.97 0.49
N ARG A 11 -12.86 3.43 1.11
CA ARG A 11 -12.94 3.33 2.56
C ARG A 11 -11.84 2.42 3.10
N LEU A 12 -11.63 1.28 2.46
CA LEU A 12 -10.59 0.33 2.84
C LEU A 12 -9.21 0.99 2.75
N LEU A 13 -8.92 1.66 1.64
CA LEU A 13 -7.64 2.34 1.45
C LEU A 13 -7.39 3.38 2.53
N ARG A 14 -8.41 4.18 2.84
CA ARG A 14 -8.34 5.21 3.87
C ARG A 14 -8.09 4.59 5.24
N SER A 15 -8.80 3.50 5.54
CA SER A 15 -8.65 2.77 6.80
C SER A 15 -7.23 2.22 6.97
N VAL A 16 -6.71 1.57 5.93
CA VAL A 16 -5.36 1.01 5.96
C VAL A 16 -4.31 2.11 6.13
N LYS A 17 -4.47 3.22 5.42
CA LYS A 17 -3.53 4.36 5.55
C LYS A 17 -3.51 4.93 6.97
N SER A 18 -4.64 4.90 7.66
CA SER A 18 -4.74 5.43 9.03
C SER A 18 -4.08 4.53 10.06
N GLN A 19 -3.73 3.30 9.71
CA GLN A 19 -3.15 2.31 10.60
C GLN A 19 -1.62 2.33 10.59
N LYS A 20 -1.02 3.46 10.31
CA LYS A 20 0.44 3.60 10.27
C LYS A 20 1.04 3.13 11.60
N PRO A 21 2.02 2.20 11.54
CA PRO A 21 2.65 1.71 12.76
C PRO A 21 3.58 2.74 13.40
N SER A 22 3.98 2.45 14.63
CA SER A 22 4.91 3.28 15.38
C SER A 22 6.28 3.30 14.71
N ASP A 23 6.99 4.41 14.89
CA ASP A 23 8.32 4.57 14.32
C ASP A 23 9.30 3.54 14.88
N GLY A 24 10.19 3.05 14.03
CA GLY A 24 11.26 2.15 14.42
C GLY A 24 11.02 0.68 14.17
N ASP A 25 9.80 0.27 13.84
CA ASP A 25 9.51 -1.12 13.49
C ASP A 25 9.48 -1.28 11.97
N PHE A 26 10.60 -1.75 11.42
CA PHE A 26 10.74 -1.91 9.96
C PHE A 26 9.80 -2.97 9.41
N VAL A 27 9.58 -4.06 10.14
CA VAL A 27 8.73 -5.16 9.68
C VAL A 27 7.28 -4.70 9.61
N GLU A 28 6.77 -4.08 10.67
CA GLU A 28 5.40 -3.58 10.69
C GLU A 28 5.19 -2.48 9.64
N PHE A 29 6.18 -1.61 9.46
CA PHE A 29 6.09 -0.55 8.46
C PHE A 29 6.01 -1.13 7.05
N ALA A 30 6.86 -2.11 6.73
CA ALA A 30 6.85 -2.77 5.42
C ALA A 30 5.53 -3.51 5.19
N ASP A 31 5.03 -4.22 6.20
CA ASP A 31 3.75 -4.92 6.11
C ASP A 31 2.59 -3.94 5.89
N TRP A 32 2.62 -2.81 6.57
CA TRP A 32 1.63 -1.76 6.38
C TRP A 32 1.65 -1.21 4.95
N ARG A 33 2.84 -0.98 4.39
CA ARG A 33 3.00 -0.54 2.99
C ARG A 33 2.42 -1.57 2.02
N GLU A 34 2.63 -2.86 2.27
CA GLU A 34 2.05 -3.91 1.44
C GLU A 34 0.53 -3.96 1.52
N ARG A 35 -0.03 -3.69 2.70
CA ARG A 35 -1.49 -3.60 2.84
C ARG A 35 -2.04 -2.42 2.06
N ILE A 36 -1.33 -1.29 2.03
CA ILE A 36 -1.71 -0.15 1.19
C ILE A 36 -1.69 -0.56 -0.29
N ALA A 37 -0.65 -1.27 -0.73
CA ALA A 37 -0.58 -1.75 -2.11
C ALA A 37 -1.75 -2.66 -2.45
N GLY A 38 -2.11 -3.59 -1.56
CA GLY A 38 -3.27 -4.45 -1.74
C GLY A 38 -4.58 -3.68 -1.86
N ALA A 39 -4.75 -2.64 -1.04
CA ALA A 39 -5.93 -1.79 -1.10
C ALA A 39 -5.97 -0.98 -2.40
N LEU A 40 -4.82 -0.54 -2.90
CA LEU A 40 -4.72 0.14 -4.20
C LEU A 40 -5.07 -0.79 -5.36
N ASP A 41 -4.63 -2.05 -5.30
CA ASP A 41 -5.01 -3.05 -6.31
C ASP A 41 -6.51 -3.31 -6.29
N ALA A 42 -7.11 -3.41 -5.11
CA ALA A 42 -8.56 -3.57 -4.97
C ALA A 42 -9.30 -2.37 -5.57
N LEU A 43 -8.78 -1.17 -5.33
CA LEU A 43 -9.35 0.04 -5.91
C LEU A 43 -9.27 0.01 -7.45
N ALA A 44 -8.11 -0.43 -7.99
CA ALA A 44 -7.93 -0.53 -9.43
C ALA A 44 -8.98 -1.43 -10.09
N CYS A 45 -9.37 -2.50 -9.41
CA CYS A 45 -10.37 -3.45 -9.93
C CYS A 45 -11.75 -2.82 -10.10
N VAL A 46 -12.09 -1.79 -9.35
CA VAL A 46 -13.43 -1.17 -9.38
C VAL A 46 -13.44 0.19 -10.08
N LEU A 47 -12.30 0.70 -10.52
CA LEU A 47 -12.24 1.95 -11.27
C LEU A 47 -12.70 1.73 -12.71
N ASN A 48 -13.49 2.68 -13.22
CA ASN A 48 -14.09 2.57 -14.54
C ASN A 48 -13.18 3.01 -15.69
N PHE A 49 -12.22 3.89 -15.39
CA PHE A 49 -11.35 4.45 -16.41
C PHE A 49 -9.99 3.79 -16.39
N GLU A 50 -9.50 3.42 -17.55
CA GLU A 50 -8.23 2.74 -17.72
C GLU A 50 -7.06 3.54 -17.15
N GLU A 51 -7.04 4.84 -17.39
CA GLU A 51 -5.99 5.72 -16.85
C GLU A 51 -5.94 5.70 -15.35
N ASP A 52 -7.10 5.70 -14.70
CA ASP A 52 -7.19 5.66 -13.24
C ASP A 52 -6.74 4.31 -12.70
N ARG A 53 -7.11 3.22 -13.39
CA ARG A 53 -6.66 1.87 -13.03
C ARG A 53 -5.15 1.74 -13.13
N ASP A 54 -4.58 2.23 -14.23
CA ASP A 54 -3.13 2.18 -14.45
C ASP A 54 -2.39 2.98 -13.38
N ARG A 55 -2.91 4.13 -13.01
CA ARG A 55 -2.33 4.96 -11.96
C ARG A 55 -2.36 4.25 -10.60
N ALA A 56 -3.48 3.63 -10.25
CA ALA A 56 -3.61 2.89 -9.00
C ALA A 56 -2.65 1.70 -8.95
N ARG A 57 -2.52 0.97 -10.05
CA ARG A 57 -1.58 -0.16 -10.15
C ARG A 57 -0.13 0.29 -10.06
N ALA A 58 0.20 1.42 -10.69
CA ALA A 58 1.55 1.98 -10.63
C ALA A 58 1.90 2.39 -9.20
N GLU A 59 0.95 3.00 -8.49
CA GLU A 59 1.13 3.36 -7.09
C GLU A 59 1.30 2.11 -6.21
N ALA A 60 0.52 1.07 -6.46
CA ALA A 60 0.64 -0.19 -5.73
C ALA A 60 2.03 -0.81 -5.93
N ALA A 61 2.51 -0.83 -7.17
CA ALA A 61 3.85 -1.35 -7.49
C ALA A 61 4.94 -0.55 -6.78
N ALA A 62 4.86 0.77 -6.83
CA ALA A 62 5.83 1.65 -6.16
C ALA A 62 5.80 1.43 -4.64
N THR A 63 4.62 1.26 -4.07
CA THR A 63 4.47 1.02 -2.63
C THR A 63 5.10 -0.31 -2.23
N ARG A 64 4.95 -1.36 -3.05
CA ARG A 64 5.59 -2.67 -2.81
C ARG A 64 7.10 -2.57 -2.90
N GLU A 65 7.62 -1.80 -3.85
CA GLU A 65 9.06 -1.58 -3.96
C GLU A 65 9.60 -0.87 -2.72
N GLN A 66 8.88 0.10 -2.21
CA GLN A 66 9.25 0.79 -0.97
C GLN A 66 9.25 -0.17 0.22
N ALA A 67 8.25 -1.05 0.30
CA ALA A 67 8.19 -2.05 1.37
C ALA A 67 9.40 -2.99 1.32
N ALA A 68 9.74 -3.46 0.12
CA ALA A 68 10.91 -4.33 -0.07
C ALA A 68 12.21 -3.62 0.30
N ASP A 69 12.33 -2.34 -0.08
CA ASP A 69 13.49 -1.53 0.24
C ASP A 69 13.65 -1.32 1.75
N VAL A 70 12.55 -1.03 2.43
CA VAL A 70 12.55 -0.86 3.89
C VAL A 70 13.00 -2.16 4.58
N ARG A 71 12.53 -3.31 4.11
CA ARG A 71 12.94 -4.61 4.66
C ARG A 71 14.42 -4.85 4.48
N ARG A 72 14.95 -4.57 3.28
CA ARG A 72 16.38 -4.75 3.00
C ARG A 72 17.23 -3.84 3.87
N ARG A 73 16.84 -2.59 4.02
CA ARG A 73 17.58 -1.63 4.85
C ARG A 73 17.54 -2.02 6.32
N GLY A 74 16.40 -2.51 6.80
CA GLY A 74 16.26 -2.99 8.16
C GLY A 74 17.16 -4.18 8.45
N GLU A 75 17.22 -5.15 7.52
CA GLU A 75 18.07 -6.32 7.65
C GLU A 75 19.55 -5.96 7.62
N ILE A 76 19.96 -5.09 6.71
CA ILE A 76 21.35 -4.64 6.61
C ILE A 76 21.74 -3.86 7.87
N GLY A 77 20.89 -2.97 8.36
CA GLY A 77 21.13 -2.20 9.56
C GLY A 77 21.33 -3.07 10.79
N VAL A 78 20.58 -4.15 10.90
CA VAL A 78 20.69 -5.11 12.01
C VAL A 78 21.98 -5.93 11.85
N SER A 79 22.32 -6.32 10.63
CA SER A 79 23.50 -7.15 10.34
C SER A 79 24.83 -6.43 10.63
N GLU A 80 24.86 -5.14 10.47
CA GLU A 80 26.07 -4.34 10.65
C GLU A 80 26.37 -4.02 12.12
N ARG A 81 25.43 -4.30 13.00
CA ARG A 81 25.59 -4.06 14.43
C ARG A 81 25.97 -5.34 15.17
#